data_37c5f9fea252ca88d1e3dcd5adf43c1c
#
_entry.id   37c5f9fea252ca88d1e3dcd5adf43c1c
#
_cell.length_a   1.000
_cell.length_b   1.000
_cell.length_c   1.000
_cell.angle_alpha   90.00
_cell.angle_beta   90.00
_cell.angle_gamma   90.00
#
_symmetry.space_group_name_H-M   'P 1'
#
loop_
_entity.id
_entity.type
_entity.pdbx_description
1 polymer ?
#
loop_
_entity_poly.entity_id
_entity_poly.type
_entity_poly.pdbx_seq_one_letter_code
_entity_poly.pdbx_strand_id
1 'polypeptide(L)'
;MNRLVDSARRLSAAGRFSEALEAARLALGESPDDGDAKRLAARLLGRDPSAAGPEWRDDIARLLVDPAIDPMMVAPAGWHLLLAPGGRVGAHRADPPGLAGSIEADSFALDLLDQAYVTRRDAELILTGLRQWLLLSGAWPDYPRLVAALAAQAEQNGGAWLFDEEERRKLDSDPATPIAAAYRPRAAKSPGEPFADPVTGAVADQYRAWPYPAWKRITVPLPTTIPAEVEAVDQRRPSGLPVAAEMLVAGCGTGREAALAAHRYPQANITAIDLSETSIAYAAERCREGPPARIDFRAMDLGRIAELGKSFHFIACSGVLHHLPDPEAGWAALVRVLEPGGVMRVMVYSEPARAEIRAAQATLADLRGRPVDGDLLREARSRLIAAPPALVEGSIDFYTLQGIHDLLLHPHEDSFDVPRIGRALASLGLELLAFDLPSSAARARYRQDHPQDPAMRDLDAWAALERTTPSLFRSMHKFWCRKPAG
;
A
#
# COMPACT_ATOMS: atom_id res chain seq x y z
N MET A 1 -22.73 18.57 11.07
CA MET A 1 -21.50 17.89 11.53
C MET A 1 -21.94 16.84 12.56
N ASN A 2 -21.61 15.59 12.35
CA ASN A 2 -22.07 14.46 13.17
C ASN A 2 -21.30 14.44 14.50
N ARG A 3 -22.01 14.65 15.62
CA ARG A 3 -21.40 14.72 16.97
C ARG A 3 -20.68 13.43 17.36
N LEU A 4 -21.17 12.29 16.90
CA LEU A 4 -20.56 10.98 17.16
C LEU A 4 -19.23 10.82 16.39
N VAL A 5 -19.15 11.30 15.15
CA VAL A 5 -17.90 11.32 14.38
C VAL A 5 -16.84 12.17 15.08
N ASP A 6 -17.22 13.36 15.57
CA ASP A 6 -16.27 14.21 16.31
C ASP A 6 -15.86 13.61 17.66
N SER A 7 -16.78 12.91 18.33
CA SER A 7 -16.46 12.15 19.55
C SER A 7 -15.46 11.03 19.25
N ALA A 8 -15.70 10.23 18.21
CA ALA A 8 -14.82 9.16 17.80
C ALA A 8 -13.41 9.67 17.42
N ARG A 9 -13.33 10.81 16.73
CA ARG A 9 -12.03 11.46 16.43
C ARG A 9 -11.27 11.86 17.69
N ARG A 10 -11.95 12.48 18.67
CA ARG A 10 -11.33 12.87 19.96
C ARG A 10 -10.86 11.65 20.75
N LEU A 11 -11.70 10.63 20.84
CA LEU A 11 -11.34 9.35 21.51
C LEU A 11 -10.14 8.67 20.87
N SER A 12 -10.12 8.61 19.54
CA SER A 12 -8.99 8.05 18.79
C SER A 12 -7.71 8.86 19.02
N ALA A 13 -7.78 10.18 19.03
CA ALA A 13 -6.64 11.05 19.32
C ALA A 13 -6.11 10.88 20.77
N ALA A 14 -7.01 10.56 21.72
CA ALA A 14 -6.69 10.25 23.10
C ALA A 14 -6.20 8.80 23.32
N GLY A 15 -6.09 7.98 22.26
CA GLY A 15 -5.67 6.57 22.36
C GLY A 15 -6.77 5.62 22.84
N ARG A 16 -8.01 6.08 23.00
CA ARG A 16 -9.17 5.30 23.46
C ARG A 16 -9.85 4.60 22.27
N PHE A 17 -9.16 3.61 21.67
CA PHE A 17 -9.55 3.07 20.36
C PHE A 17 -10.86 2.29 20.37
N SER A 18 -11.11 1.47 21.39
CA SER A 18 -12.37 0.70 21.51
C SER A 18 -13.58 1.63 21.62
N GLU A 19 -13.47 2.69 22.41
CA GLU A 19 -14.55 3.67 22.55
C GLU A 19 -14.71 4.53 21.27
N ALA A 20 -13.60 4.83 20.58
CA ALA A 20 -13.66 5.50 19.29
C ALA A 20 -14.36 4.64 18.23
N LEU A 21 -14.10 3.34 18.25
CA LEU A 21 -14.71 2.39 17.33
C LEU A 21 -16.22 2.28 17.58
N GLU A 22 -16.64 2.18 18.84
CA GLU A 22 -18.07 2.15 19.20
C GLU A 22 -18.79 3.46 18.82
N ALA A 23 -18.19 4.61 19.08
CA ALA A 23 -18.75 5.89 18.65
C ALA A 23 -18.86 5.99 17.11
N ALA A 24 -17.91 5.44 16.35
CA ALA A 24 -17.98 5.37 14.90
C ALA A 24 -19.10 4.42 14.43
N ARG A 25 -19.32 3.29 15.11
CA ARG A 25 -20.41 2.36 14.82
C ARG A 25 -21.78 3.00 15.04
N LEU A 26 -21.94 3.70 16.17
CA LEU A 26 -23.16 4.44 16.43
C LEU A 26 -23.43 5.52 15.37
N ALA A 27 -22.38 6.22 14.92
CA ALA A 27 -22.50 7.21 13.84
C ALA A 27 -22.97 6.57 12.52
N LEU A 28 -22.45 5.38 12.17
CA LEU A 28 -22.93 4.61 11.02
C LEU A 28 -24.38 4.15 11.19
N GLY A 29 -24.78 3.77 12.40
CA GLY A 29 -26.16 3.40 12.71
C GLY A 29 -27.14 4.55 12.54
N GLU A 30 -26.77 5.76 12.96
CA GLU A 30 -27.59 6.97 12.80
C GLU A 30 -27.63 7.47 11.33
N SER A 31 -26.52 7.34 10.62
CA SER A 31 -26.36 7.86 9.26
C SER A 31 -25.46 6.92 8.42
N PRO A 32 -26.02 5.83 7.87
CA PRO A 32 -25.24 4.83 7.12
C PRO A 32 -24.51 5.38 5.90
N ASP A 33 -25.00 6.47 5.34
CA ASP A 33 -24.42 7.13 4.16
C ASP A 33 -23.46 8.28 4.49
N ASP A 34 -23.22 8.57 5.77
CA ASP A 34 -22.26 9.59 6.20
C ASP A 34 -20.84 9.15 5.82
N GLY A 35 -20.28 9.77 4.78
CA GLY A 35 -18.95 9.47 4.26
C GLY A 35 -17.83 9.69 5.31
N ASP A 36 -18.02 10.61 6.27
CA ASP A 36 -17.05 10.83 7.35
C ASP A 36 -17.06 9.69 8.36
N ALA A 37 -18.24 9.20 8.71
CA ALA A 37 -18.41 8.05 9.58
C ALA A 37 -17.79 6.79 8.93
N LYS A 38 -18.08 6.54 7.64
CA LYS A 38 -17.51 5.41 6.88
C LYS A 38 -15.98 5.44 6.87
N ARG A 39 -15.38 6.59 6.50
CA ARG A 39 -13.91 6.74 6.47
C ARG A 39 -13.26 6.56 7.82
N LEU A 40 -13.89 7.10 8.88
CA LEU A 40 -13.39 6.97 10.24
C LEU A 40 -13.47 5.52 10.73
N ALA A 41 -14.61 4.86 10.54
CA ALA A 41 -14.80 3.45 10.88
C ALA A 41 -13.77 2.57 10.16
N ALA A 42 -13.63 2.71 8.84
CA ALA A 42 -12.65 1.95 8.06
C ALA A 42 -11.21 2.16 8.57
N ARG A 43 -10.84 3.39 8.92
CA ARG A 43 -9.51 3.70 9.49
C ARG A 43 -9.29 3.05 10.85
N LEU A 44 -10.29 3.07 11.72
CA LEU A 44 -10.21 2.48 13.06
C LEU A 44 -10.13 0.95 12.98
N LEU A 45 -10.96 0.32 12.14
CA LEU A 45 -10.93 -1.12 11.87
C LEU A 45 -9.59 -1.57 11.27
N GLY A 46 -9.02 -0.79 10.35
CA GLY A 46 -7.69 -1.08 9.78
C GLY A 46 -6.54 -0.91 10.77
N ARG A 47 -6.73 -0.06 11.79
CA ARG A 47 -5.70 0.17 12.82
C ARG A 47 -5.68 -0.92 13.89
N ASP A 48 -6.86 -1.38 14.31
CA ASP A 48 -7.04 -2.46 15.29
C ASP A 48 -8.18 -3.39 14.85
N PRO A 49 -7.88 -4.34 13.95
CA PRO A 49 -8.87 -5.30 13.48
C PRO A 49 -9.47 -6.16 14.58
N SER A 50 -8.72 -6.39 15.68
CA SER A 50 -9.12 -7.24 16.78
C SER A 50 -10.16 -6.60 17.70
N ALA A 51 -10.33 -5.29 17.63
CA ALA A 51 -11.34 -4.57 18.41
C ALA A 51 -12.76 -4.72 17.82
N ALA A 52 -12.93 -5.30 16.62
CA ALA A 52 -14.22 -5.54 16.02
C ALA A 52 -14.87 -6.82 16.61
N GLY A 53 -16.00 -6.66 17.30
CA GLY A 53 -16.84 -7.78 17.71
C GLY A 53 -17.87 -8.20 16.66
N PRO A 54 -18.67 -9.27 16.93
CA PRO A 54 -19.68 -9.77 15.98
C PRO A 54 -20.69 -8.72 15.49
N GLU A 55 -20.96 -7.70 16.29
CA GLU A 55 -21.86 -6.58 15.98
C GLU A 55 -21.38 -5.71 14.80
N TRP A 56 -20.11 -5.82 14.43
CA TRP A 56 -19.52 -5.11 13.28
C TRP A 56 -19.72 -5.80 11.93
N ARG A 57 -20.22 -7.03 11.92
CA ARG A 57 -20.33 -7.85 10.72
C ARG A 57 -21.03 -7.14 9.57
N ASP A 58 -22.23 -6.59 9.83
CA ASP A 58 -23.04 -5.93 8.80
C ASP A 58 -22.42 -4.60 8.35
N ASP A 59 -21.78 -3.88 9.27
CA ASP A 59 -21.09 -2.63 8.95
C ASP A 59 -19.87 -2.91 8.08
N ILE A 60 -19.06 -3.92 8.41
CA ILE A 60 -17.91 -4.34 7.59
C ILE A 60 -18.39 -4.81 6.22
N ALA A 61 -19.48 -5.60 6.13
CA ALA A 61 -20.03 -6.04 4.85
C ALA A 61 -20.39 -4.85 3.94
N ARG A 62 -21.05 -3.83 4.49
CA ARG A 62 -21.37 -2.60 3.75
C ARG A 62 -20.12 -1.82 3.32
N LEU A 63 -19.14 -1.68 4.22
CA LEU A 63 -17.89 -0.96 3.94
C LEU A 63 -17.03 -1.69 2.88
N LEU A 64 -17.04 -3.02 2.86
CA LEU A 64 -16.31 -3.83 1.87
C LEU A 64 -16.73 -3.53 0.43
N VAL A 65 -18.00 -3.24 0.18
CA VAL A 65 -18.52 -2.98 -1.16
C VAL A 65 -18.73 -1.49 -1.44
N ASP A 66 -18.50 -0.62 -0.47
CA ASP A 66 -18.65 0.83 -0.62
C ASP A 66 -17.62 1.38 -1.63
N PRO A 67 -18.05 2.11 -2.67
CA PRO A 67 -17.16 2.61 -3.71
C PRO A 67 -16.12 3.63 -3.21
N ALA A 68 -16.40 4.29 -2.07
CA ALA A 68 -15.51 5.30 -1.48
C ALA A 68 -14.56 4.73 -0.41
N ILE A 69 -14.58 3.42 -0.17
CA ILE A 69 -13.76 2.76 0.84
C ILE A 69 -12.84 1.73 0.18
N ASP A 70 -11.57 1.77 0.54
CA ASP A 70 -10.60 0.72 0.19
C ASP A 70 -10.92 -0.54 1.01
N PRO A 71 -11.32 -1.65 0.38
CA PRO A 71 -11.70 -2.87 1.10
C PRO A 71 -10.54 -3.44 1.92
N MET A 72 -9.29 -3.19 1.53
CA MET A 72 -8.11 -3.62 2.28
C MET A 72 -8.02 -3.01 3.69
N MET A 73 -8.72 -1.88 3.93
CA MET A 73 -8.76 -1.28 5.27
C MET A 73 -9.67 -2.03 6.25
N VAL A 74 -10.70 -2.70 5.77
CA VAL A 74 -11.71 -3.35 6.63
C VAL A 74 -11.63 -4.88 6.60
N ALA A 75 -11.06 -5.46 5.55
CA ALA A 75 -10.92 -6.90 5.40
C ALA A 75 -10.18 -7.59 6.56
N PRO A 76 -9.12 -7.04 7.16
CA PRO A 76 -8.49 -7.66 8.33
C PRO A 76 -9.44 -7.87 9.51
N ALA A 77 -10.35 -6.92 9.77
CA ALA A 77 -11.38 -7.05 10.80
C ALA A 77 -12.43 -8.10 10.41
N GLY A 78 -12.83 -8.16 9.15
CA GLY A 78 -13.71 -9.21 8.64
C GLY A 78 -13.11 -10.61 8.83
N TRP A 79 -11.84 -10.79 8.51
CA TRP A 79 -11.13 -12.05 8.76
C TRP A 79 -10.99 -12.36 10.23
N HIS A 80 -10.82 -11.35 11.11
CA HIS A 80 -10.83 -11.55 12.54
C HIS A 80 -12.16 -12.20 13.00
N LEU A 81 -13.29 -11.70 12.53
CA LEU A 81 -14.62 -12.25 12.86
C LEU A 81 -14.81 -13.67 12.32
N LEU A 82 -14.41 -13.95 11.08
CA LEU A 82 -14.58 -15.27 10.47
C LEU A 82 -13.71 -16.36 11.12
N LEU A 83 -12.51 -15.98 11.58
CA LEU A 83 -11.54 -16.90 12.18
C LEU A 83 -11.77 -17.12 13.68
N ALA A 84 -12.61 -16.32 14.34
CA ALA A 84 -12.98 -16.52 15.74
C ALA A 84 -13.54 -17.94 15.96
N PRO A 85 -13.41 -18.54 17.16
CA PRO A 85 -13.89 -19.92 17.42
C PRO A 85 -15.34 -20.17 17.03
N GLY A 86 -16.23 -19.20 17.21
CA GLY A 86 -17.63 -19.24 16.76
C GLY A 86 -17.87 -18.69 15.35
N GLY A 87 -16.83 -18.25 14.66
CA GLY A 87 -16.92 -17.73 13.30
C GLY A 87 -17.01 -18.86 12.25
N ARG A 88 -17.52 -18.51 11.05
CA ARG A 88 -17.78 -19.48 9.97
C ARG A 88 -16.53 -20.28 9.55
N VAL A 89 -15.37 -19.66 9.48
CA VAL A 89 -14.11 -20.30 9.14
C VAL A 89 -13.51 -20.99 10.36
N GLY A 90 -13.54 -20.34 11.52
CA GLY A 90 -12.97 -20.85 12.76
C GLY A 90 -13.60 -22.17 13.20
N ALA A 91 -14.91 -22.31 13.04
CA ALA A 91 -15.67 -23.52 13.44
C ALA A 91 -15.37 -24.77 12.60
N HIS A 92 -14.90 -24.60 11.35
CA HIS A 92 -14.70 -25.70 10.37
C HIS A 92 -13.25 -25.87 9.90
N ARG A 93 -12.27 -25.38 10.66
CA ARG A 93 -10.84 -25.39 10.24
C ARG A 93 -10.30 -26.73 9.80
N ALA A 94 -10.75 -27.82 10.41
CA ALA A 94 -10.30 -29.20 10.16
C ALA A 94 -11.30 -30.02 9.32
N ASP A 95 -12.37 -29.41 8.81
CA ASP A 95 -13.42 -30.07 8.05
C ASP A 95 -13.60 -29.35 6.69
N PRO A 96 -12.85 -29.74 5.65
CA PRO A 96 -12.92 -29.06 4.35
C PRO A 96 -14.32 -29.05 3.71
N PRO A 97 -15.12 -30.14 3.71
CA PRO A 97 -16.51 -30.10 3.22
C PRO A 97 -17.40 -29.13 3.97
N GLY A 98 -17.36 -29.17 5.32
CA GLY A 98 -18.12 -28.25 6.17
C GLY A 98 -17.68 -26.79 5.99
N LEU A 99 -16.37 -26.56 5.83
CA LEU A 99 -15.83 -25.23 5.55
C LEU A 99 -16.28 -24.70 4.18
N ALA A 100 -16.21 -25.55 3.13
CA ALA A 100 -16.68 -25.21 1.80
C ALA A 100 -18.17 -24.81 1.80
N GLY A 101 -19.03 -25.64 2.40
CA GLY A 101 -20.46 -25.34 2.52
C GLY A 101 -20.74 -24.08 3.34
N SER A 102 -19.98 -23.87 4.41
CA SER A 102 -20.12 -22.69 5.28
C SER A 102 -19.77 -21.38 4.53
N ILE A 103 -18.70 -21.37 3.73
CA ILE A 103 -18.31 -20.19 2.94
C ILE A 103 -19.23 -20.01 1.73
N GLU A 104 -19.59 -21.08 1.01
CA GLU A 104 -20.52 -21.02 -0.13
C GLU A 104 -21.86 -20.37 0.23
N ALA A 105 -22.37 -20.64 1.43
CA ALA A 105 -23.63 -20.09 1.95
C ALA A 105 -23.49 -18.67 2.54
N ASP A 106 -22.27 -18.15 2.74
CA ASP A 106 -22.01 -16.91 3.45
C ASP A 106 -21.55 -15.78 2.51
N SER A 107 -22.45 -14.89 2.14
CA SER A 107 -22.14 -13.74 1.26
C SER A 107 -21.02 -12.86 1.83
N PHE A 108 -20.95 -12.67 3.16
CA PHE A 108 -19.89 -11.87 3.78
C PHE A 108 -18.49 -12.48 3.58
N ALA A 109 -18.38 -13.82 3.73
CA ALA A 109 -17.11 -14.50 3.49
C ALA A 109 -16.71 -14.45 2.01
N LEU A 110 -17.68 -14.59 1.10
CA LEU A 110 -17.46 -14.48 -0.34
C LEU A 110 -17.07 -13.05 -0.75
N ASP A 111 -17.72 -12.02 -0.18
CA ASP A 111 -17.37 -10.62 -0.43
C ASP A 111 -15.97 -10.29 0.08
N LEU A 112 -15.55 -10.82 1.24
CA LEU A 112 -14.18 -10.67 1.72
C LEU A 112 -13.16 -11.24 0.73
N LEU A 113 -13.42 -12.43 0.20
CA LEU A 113 -12.55 -13.08 -0.79
C LEU A 113 -12.55 -12.34 -2.14
N ASP A 114 -13.69 -11.79 -2.57
CA ASP A 114 -13.78 -11.07 -3.84
C ASP A 114 -13.19 -9.65 -3.75
N GLN A 115 -13.44 -8.93 -2.65
CA GLN A 115 -13.15 -7.50 -2.57
C GLN A 115 -11.72 -7.19 -2.12
N ALA A 116 -11.07 -8.07 -1.33
CA ALA A 116 -9.73 -7.86 -0.79
C ALA A 116 -8.93 -9.16 -0.78
N TYR A 117 -7.65 -9.08 -1.11
CA TYR A 117 -6.79 -10.26 -0.93
C TYR A 117 -6.47 -10.47 0.55
N VAL A 118 -6.27 -11.76 0.89
CA VAL A 118 -6.00 -12.18 2.26
C VAL A 118 -4.60 -11.73 2.68
N THR A 119 -4.50 -11.01 3.80
CA THR A 119 -3.24 -10.54 4.40
C THR A 119 -3.01 -11.13 5.80
N ARG A 120 -3.58 -12.31 6.04
CA ARG A 120 -3.43 -13.07 7.28
C ARG A 120 -2.98 -14.49 6.97
N ARG A 121 -1.83 -14.87 7.49
CA ARG A 121 -1.25 -16.19 7.26
C ARG A 121 -2.14 -17.34 7.69
N ASP A 122 -2.80 -17.24 8.85
CA ASP A 122 -3.72 -18.26 9.36
C ASP A 122 -4.93 -18.47 8.42
N ALA A 123 -5.52 -17.39 7.91
CA ALA A 123 -6.60 -17.46 6.93
C ALA A 123 -6.10 -18.08 5.62
N GLU A 124 -4.95 -17.65 5.14
CA GLU A 124 -4.38 -18.16 3.90
C GLU A 124 -4.11 -19.67 3.95
N LEU A 125 -3.51 -20.15 5.04
CA LEU A 125 -3.22 -21.59 5.19
C LEU A 125 -4.50 -22.44 5.19
N ILE A 126 -5.57 -21.96 5.85
CA ILE A 126 -6.88 -22.63 5.84
C ILE A 126 -7.46 -22.66 4.43
N LEU A 127 -7.45 -21.54 3.74
CA LEU A 127 -8.02 -21.40 2.38
C LEU A 127 -7.19 -22.13 1.33
N THR A 128 -5.87 -22.20 1.49
CA THR A 128 -4.99 -23.00 0.64
C THR A 128 -5.32 -24.50 0.76
N GLY A 129 -5.50 -24.99 1.99
CA GLY A 129 -5.93 -26.39 2.21
C GLY A 129 -7.34 -26.65 1.67
N LEU A 130 -8.26 -25.71 1.80
CA LEU A 130 -9.60 -25.82 1.21
C LEU A 130 -9.56 -25.88 -0.31
N ARG A 131 -8.76 -25.01 -0.95
CA ARG A 131 -8.55 -24.99 -2.41
C ARG A 131 -7.96 -26.31 -2.91
N GLN A 132 -6.93 -26.84 -2.20
CA GLN A 132 -6.34 -28.13 -2.48
C GLN A 132 -7.38 -29.27 -2.43
N TRP A 133 -8.17 -29.30 -1.34
CA TRP A 133 -9.23 -30.30 -1.21
C TRP A 133 -10.25 -30.22 -2.34
N LEU A 134 -10.74 -29.02 -2.69
CA LEU A 134 -11.66 -28.84 -3.82
C LEU A 134 -11.10 -29.40 -5.14
N LEU A 135 -9.82 -29.16 -5.43
CA LEU A 135 -9.16 -29.63 -6.65
C LEU A 135 -8.98 -31.15 -6.64
N LEU A 136 -8.42 -31.71 -5.56
CA LEU A 136 -8.02 -33.13 -5.51
C LEU A 136 -9.22 -34.07 -5.37
N SER A 137 -10.23 -33.69 -4.60
CA SER A 137 -11.48 -34.46 -4.46
C SER A 137 -12.40 -34.35 -5.68
N GLY A 138 -12.23 -33.29 -6.50
CA GLY A 138 -13.14 -32.98 -7.59
C GLY A 138 -14.47 -32.38 -7.13
N ALA A 139 -14.60 -31.95 -5.87
CA ALA A 139 -15.84 -31.41 -5.30
C ALA A 139 -16.15 -29.95 -5.72
N TRP A 140 -15.24 -29.29 -6.44
CA TRP A 140 -15.38 -27.89 -6.82
C TRP A 140 -16.69 -27.53 -7.56
N PRO A 141 -17.37 -28.42 -8.34
CA PRO A 141 -18.62 -28.06 -9.01
C PRO A 141 -19.78 -27.81 -8.04
N ASP A 142 -19.70 -28.34 -6.83
CA ASP A 142 -20.75 -28.17 -5.80
C ASP A 142 -20.66 -26.80 -5.09
N TYR A 143 -19.55 -26.03 -5.33
CA TYR A 143 -19.25 -24.78 -4.66
C TYR A 143 -18.87 -23.67 -5.66
N PRO A 144 -19.75 -23.31 -6.60
CA PRO A 144 -19.41 -22.40 -7.70
C PRO A 144 -19.08 -20.97 -7.25
N ARG A 145 -19.75 -20.47 -6.18
CA ARG A 145 -19.48 -19.11 -5.64
C ARG A 145 -18.13 -19.06 -4.94
N LEU A 146 -17.81 -20.08 -4.16
CA LEU A 146 -16.51 -20.20 -3.50
C LEU A 146 -15.38 -20.31 -4.54
N VAL A 147 -15.54 -21.12 -5.59
CA VAL A 147 -14.54 -21.24 -6.66
C VAL A 147 -14.31 -19.91 -7.36
N ALA A 148 -15.38 -19.16 -7.65
CA ALA A 148 -15.25 -17.82 -8.22
C ALA A 148 -14.53 -16.84 -7.28
N ALA A 149 -14.81 -16.89 -5.98
CA ALA A 149 -14.16 -16.06 -4.98
C ALA A 149 -12.67 -16.42 -4.81
N LEU A 150 -12.31 -17.71 -4.85
CA LEU A 150 -10.91 -18.16 -4.85
C LEU A 150 -10.16 -17.73 -6.13
N ALA A 151 -10.83 -17.72 -7.28
CA ALA A 151 -10.26 -17.20 -8.51
C ALA A 151 -10.01 -15.69 -8.42
N ALA A 152 -10.92 -14.93 -7.81
CA ALA A 152 -10.71 -13.50 -7.54
C ALA A 152 -9.51 -13.25 -6.60
N GLN A 153 -9.27 -14.13 -5.60
CA GLN A 153 -8.07 -14.07 -4.77
C GLN A 153 -6.79 -14.27 -5.61
N ALA A 154 -6.76 -15.28 -6.48
CA ALA A 154 -5.59 -15.54 -7.32
C ALA A 154 -5.30 -14.36 -8.27
N GLU A 155 -6.34 -13.72 -8.81
CA GLU A 155 -6.18 -12.52 -9.64
C GLU A 155 -5.60 -11.35 -8.85
N GLN A 156 -6.11 -11.08 -7.64
CA GLN A 156 -5.67 -9.96 -6.81
C GLN A 156 -4.25 -10.15 -6.27
N ASN A 157 -3.91 -11.36 -5.83
CA ASN A 157 -2.60 -11.67 -5.24
C ASN A 157 -1.56 -12.18 -6.26
N GLY A 158 -1.91 -12.25 -7.55
CA GLY A 158 -1.04 -12.75 -8.62
C GLY A 158 -0.80 -14.25 -8.56
N GLY A 159 -1.61 -15.03 -7.84
CA GLY A 159 -1.42 -16.46 -7.61
C GLY A 159 -0.32 -16.77 -6.58
N ALA A 160 -0.21 -15.93 -5.54
CA ALA A 160 0.84 -16.04 -4.51
C ALA A 160 0.70 -17.28 -3.60
N TRP A 161 -0.48 -17.86 -3.51
CA TRP A 161 -0.71 -19.02 -2.64
C TRP A 161 0.03 -20.24 -3.14
N LEU A 162 0.69 -20.95 -2.21
CA LEU A 162 1.49 -22.10 -2.51
C LEU A 162 0.59 -23.27 -2.94
N PHE A 163 1.14 -24.16 -3.78
CA PHE A 163 0.56 -25.44 -4.17
C PHE A 163 1.67 -26.47 -4.41
N ASP A 164 1.34 -27.73 -4.24
CA ASP A 164 2.28 -28.82 -4.32
C ASP A 164 2.33 -29.50 -5.72
N GLU A 165 3.17 -30.52 -5.86
CA GLU A 165 3.33 -31.27 -7.09
C GLU A 165 2.12 -32.14 -7.47
N GLU A 166 1.27 -32.53 -6.51
CA GLU A 166 0.03 -33.24 -6.77
C GLU A 166 -1.01 -32.33 -7.38
N GLU A 167 -1.17 -31.13 -6.78
CA GLU A 167 -2.02 -30.06 -7.33
C GLU A 167 -1.55 -29.68 -8.74
N ARG A 168 -0.22 -29.50 -8.95
CA ARG A 168 0.36 -29.16 -10.25
C ARG A 168 0.02 -30.21 -11.30
N ARG A 169 0.25 -31.47 -11.01
CA ARG A 169 -0.07 -32.59 -11.94
C ARG A 169 -1.55 -32.64 -12.29
N LYS A 170 -2.43 -32.38 -11.30
CA LYS A 170 -3.87 -32.35 -11.53
C LYS A 170 -4.28 -31.20 -12.44
N LEU A 171 -3.75 -30.01 -12.22
CA LEU A 171 -3.98 -28.83 -13.07
C LEU A 171 -3.47 -29.01 -14.49
N ASP A 172 -2.28 -29.63 -14.65
CA ASP A 172 -1.69 -29.90 -15.97
C ASP A 172 -2.50 -30.94 -16.75
N SER A 173 -3.14 -31.89 -16.06
CA SER A 173 -4.01 -32.89 -16.69
C SER A 173 -5.35 -32.33 -17.16
N ASP A 174 -5.85 -31.28 -16.52
CA ASP A 174 -7.09 -30.58 -16.89
C ASP A 174 -6.94 -29.06 -16.71
N PRO A 175 -6.21 -28.40 -17.62
CA PRO A 175 -5.93 -26.99 -17.50
C PRO A 175 -7.15 -26.08 -17.74
N ALA A 176 -8.24 -26.62 -18.27
CA ALA A 176 -9.48 -25.90 -18.53
C ALA A 176 -10.49 -25.99 -17.38
N THR A 177 -10.17 -26.75 -16.32
CA THR A 177 -11.06 -26.84 -15.14
C THR A 177 -11.31 -25.46 -14.52
N PRO A 178 -12.56 -25.08 -14.18
CA PRO A 178 -12.87 -23.78 -13.58
C PRO A 178 -12.05 -23.43 -12.35
N ILE A 179 -11.73 -24.41 -11.50
CA ILE A 179 -10.90 -24.18 -10.31
C ILE A 179 -9.44 -23.83 -10.65
N ALA A 180 -8.98 -24.11 -11.87
CA ALA A 180 -7.61 -23.73 -12.28
C ALA A 180 -7.38 -22.21 -12.21
N ALA A 181 -8.43 -21.39 -12.36
CA ALA A 181 -8.36 -19.95 -12.21
C ALA A 181 -7.93 -19.52 -10.79
N ALA A 182 -8.19 -20.33 -9.76
CA ALA A 182 -7.76 -20.09 -8.38
C ALA A 182 -6.25 -20.35 -8.14
N TYR A 183 -5.51 -20.80 -9.16
CA TYR A 183 -4.08 -21.13 -9.08
C TYR A 183 -3.22 -20.29 -10.01
N ARG A 184 -3.74 -19.90 -11.17
CA ARG A 184 -2.96 -19.34 -12.27
C ARG A 184 -2.66 -17.85 -12.04
N PRO A 185 -1.38 -17.48 -11.99
CA PRO A 185 -1.01 -16.08 -12.06
C PRO A 185 -1.38 -15.48 -13.43
N ARG A 186 -1.62 -14.20 -13.46
CA ARG A 186 -1.73 -13.46 -14.70
C ARG A 186 -0.42 -13.64 -15.48
N ALA A 187 -0.51 -13.92 -16.77
CA ALA A 187 0.67 -14.08 -17.61
C ALA A 187 1.54 -12.80 -17.55
N ALA A 188 2.83 -12.96 -17.25
CA ALA A 188 3.80 -11.88 -17.34
C ALA A 188 3.83 -11.31 -18.76
N LYS A 189 3.92 -10.00 -18.92
CA LYS A 189 4.06 -9.38 -20.23
C LYS A 189 5.52 -9.46 -20.69
N SER A 190 5.74 -9.52 -22.00
CA SER A 190 7.07 -9.56 -22.60
C SER A 190 7.89 -8.32 -22.23
N PRO A 191 9.22 -8.44 -22.16
CA PRO A 191 10.12 -7.30 -21.99
C PRO A 191 9.85 -6.20 -23.03
N GLY A 192 10.00 -4.94 -22.64
CA GLY A 192 9.86 -3.81 -23.54
C GLY A 192 11.20 -3.42 -24.18
N GLU A 193 11.26 -2.20 -24.73
CA GLU A 193 12.51 -1.68 -25.29
C GLU A 193 13.59 -1.53 -24.20
N PRO A 194 14.85 -1.84 -24.53
CA PRO A 194 15.94 -1.77 -23.57
C PRO A 194 16.25 -0.32 -23.18
N PHE A 195 16.61 -0.12 -21.92
CA PHE A 195 17.14 1.14 -21.40
C PHE A 195 18.66 1.17 -21.48
N ALA A 196 19.23 2.37 -21.63
CA ALA A 196 20.68 2.55 -21.70
C ALA A 196 21.38 2.20 -20.37
N ASP A 197 20.73 2.49 -19.23
CA ASP A 197 21.20 2.08 -17.90
C ASP A 197 20.63 0.73 -17.52
N PRO A 198 21.49 -0.26 -17.14
CA PRO A 198 21.04 -1.62 -16.83
C PRO A 198 20.15 -1.70 -15.58
N VAL A 199 20.38 -0.85 -14.57
CA VAL A 199 19.55 -0.83 -13.34
C VAL A 199 18.17 -0.31 -13.68
N THR A 200 18.09 0.82 -14.38
CA THR A 200 16.83 1.39 -14.89
C THR A 200 16.07 0.35 -15.72
N GLY A 201 16.77 -0.38 -16.59
CA GLY A 201 16.18 -1.46 -17.41
C GLY A 201 15.58 -2.57 -16.55
N ALA A 202 16.33 -3.07 -15.58
CA ALA A 202 15.86 -4.14 -14.68
C ALA A 202 14.65 -3.71 -13.84
N VAL A 203 14.64 -2.48 -13.33
CA VAL A 203 13.49 -1.89 -12.60
C VAL A 203 12.28 -1.75 -13.52
N ALA A 204 12.46 -1.27 -14.75
CA ALA A 204 11.38 -1.15 -15.73
C ALA A 204 10.77 -2.52 -16.07
N ASP A 205 11.60 -3.54 -16.28
CA ASP A 205 11.15 -4.90 -16.59
C ASP A 205 10.35 -5.50 -15.43
N GLN A 206 10.78 -5.27 -14.18
CA GLN A 206 10.02 -5.67 -13.00
C GLN A 206 8.59 -5.10 -13.04
N TYR A 207 8.44 -3.77 -13.08
CA TYR A 207 7.13 -3.14 -13.02
C TYR A 207 6.30 -3.31 -14.30
N ARG A 208 6.94 -3.65 -15.41
CA ARG A 208 6.26 -4.05 -16.65
C ARG A 208 5.63 -5.44 -16.52
N ALA A 209 6.36 -6.39 -15.93
CA ALA A 209 5.88 -7.74 -15.66
C ALA A 209 4.90 -7.79 -14.48
N TRP A 210 5.18 -7.05 -13.42
CA TRP A 210 4.48 -7.06 -12.14
C TRP A 210 4.07 -5.64 -11.71
N PRO A 211 3.02 -5.03 -12.33
CA PRO A 211 2.56 -3.70 -11.94
C PRO A 211 2.23 -3.61 -10.45
N TYR A 212 2.78 -2.60 -9.77
CA TYR A 212 2.70 -2.47 -8.31
C TYR A 212 2.35 -1.04 -7.88
N PRO A 213 1.62 -0.86 -6.76
CA PRO A 213 0.83 -1.88 -6.04
C PRO A 213 -0.47 -2.24 -6.78
N ALA A 214 -0.98 -3.46 -6.61
CA ALA A 214 -2.34 -3.76 -7.05
C ALA A 214 -3.35 -3.09 -6.11
N TRP A 215 -4.40 -2.49 -6.67
CA TRP A 215 -5.48 -1.89 -5.90
C TRP A 215 -6.82 -1.99 -6.64
N LYS A 216 -7.89 -2.18 -5.89
CA LYS A 216 -9.26 -2.27 -6.44
C LYS A 216 -9.98 -0.94 -6.32
N ARG A 217 -9.93 -0.34 -5.14
CA ARG A 217 -10.46 0.98 -4.78
C ARG A 217 -9.54 1.70 -3.82
N ILE A 218 -9.78 2.98 -3.63
CA ILE A 218 -9.12 3.82 -2.63
C ILE A 218 -10.15 4.27 -1.59
N THR A 219 -9.72 4.52 -0.36
CA THR A 219 -10.54 5.31 0.54
C THR A 219 -10.49 6.77 0.09
N VAL A 220 -11.60 7.26 -0.44
CA VAL A 220 -11.70 8.63 -0.97
C VAL A 220 -11.42 9.63 0.15
N PRO A 221 -10.35 10.45 0.06
CA PRO A 221 -10.01 11.40 1.10
C PRO A 221 -10.99 12.57 1.13
N LEU A 222 -11.05 13.26 2.26
CA LEU A 222 -11.71 14.57 2.32
C LEU A 222 -10.98 15.55 1.39
N PRO A 223 -11.72 16.31 0.55
CA PRO A 223 -11.11 17.30 -0.30
C PRO A 223 -10.51 18.45 0.53
N THR A 224 -9.40 18.95 0.06
CA THR A 224 -8.69 20.12 0.58
C THR A 224 -7.98 20.83 -0.56
N THR A 225 -7.14 21.81 -0.25
CA THR A 225 -6.24 22.43 -1.23
C THR A 225 -4.79 22.18 -0.87
N ILE A 226 -3.90 22.19 -1.86
CA ILE A 226 -2.46 22.06 -1.61
C ILE A 226 -1.96 23.16 -0.65
N PRO A 227 -2.34 24.44 -0.82
CA PRO A 227 -2.00 25.48 0.15
C PRO A 227 -2.40 25.13 1.59
N ALA A 228 -3.64 24.75 1.80
CA ALA A 228 -4.14 24.42 3.15
C ALA A 228 -3.41 23.24 3.80
N GLU A 229 -3.05 22.23 3.01
CA GLU A 229 -2.29 21.08 3.51
C GLU A 229 -0.85 21.48 3.87
N VAL A 230 -0.19 22.25 3.03
CA VAL A 230 1.17 22.75 3.32
C VAL A 230 1.18 23.64 4.55
N GLU A 231 0.15 24.49 4.74
CA GLU A 231 0.00 25.32 5.95
C GLU A 231 -0.27 24.49 7.21
N ALA A 232 -0.97 23.38 7.08
CA ALA A 232 -1.15 22.44 8.20
C ALA A 232 0.16 21.75 8.60
N VAL A 233 1.08 21.54 7.65
CA VAL A 233 2.42 20.96 7.88
C VAL A 233 3.39 22.03 8.40
N ASP A 234 3.45 23.20 7.73
CA ASP A 234 4.32 24.34 8.11
C ASP A 234 3.47 25.50 8.65
N GLN A 235 3.16 25.43 9.94
CA GLN A 235 2.33 26.43 10.63
C GLN A 235 3.00 27.80 10.83
N ARG A 236 4.24 27.98 10.38
CA ARG A 236 5.01 29.21 10.60
C ARG A 236 4.70 30.34 9.63
N ARG A 237 4.22 30.00 8.45
CA ARG A 237 3.99 30.97 7.37
C ARG A 237 2.91 30.48 6.40
N PRO A 238 2.23 31.39 5.70
CA PRO A 238 1.37 31.03 4.58
C PRO A 238 2.15 30.22 3.53
N SER A 239 1.47 29.31 2.83
CA SER A 239 2.11 28.45 1.83
C SER A 239 2.68 29.25 0.65
N GLY A 240 2.00 30.31 0.25
CA GLY A 240 2.30 31.07 -0.96
C GLY A 240 1.96 30.33 -2.27
N LEU A 241 1.38 29.13 -2.17
CA LEU A 241 1.04 28.30 -3.33
C LEU A 241 -0.35 28.64 -3.88
N PRO A 242 -0.59 28.50 -5.21
CA PRO A 242 -1.92 28.70 -5.78
C PRO A 242 -2.84 27.51 -5.44
N VAL A 243 -4.14 27.75 -5.39
CA VAL A 243 -5.15 26.70 -5.17
C VAL A 243 -5.20 25.77 -6.39
N ALA A 244 -5.18 26.33 -7.61
CA ALA A 244 -5.04 25.56 -8.87
C ALA A 244 -3.56 25.27 -9.16
N ALA A 245 -2.93 24.55 -8.24
CA ALA A 245 -1.50 24.24 -8.31
C ALA A 245 -1.19 23.19 -9.40
N GLU A 246 -0.06 23.38 -10.10
CA GLU A 246 0.56 22.29 -10.88
C GLU A 246 1.19 21.30 -9.91
N MET A 247 0.75 20.04 -9.97
CA MET A 247 1.23 18.96 -9.13
C MET A 247 1.86 17.86 -9.98
N LEU A 248 3.00 17.35 -9.55
CA LEU A 248 3.63 16.16 -10.10
C LEU A 248 3.50 14.99 -9.11
N VAL A 249 3.10 13.83 -9.62
CA VAL A 249 3.26 12.53 -8.95
C VAL A 249 4.36 11.78 -9.70
N ALA A 250 5.56 11.76 -9.13
CA ALA A 250 6.74 11.15 -9.75
C ALA A 250 6.87 9.69 -9.31
N GLY A 251 6.89 8.76 -10.29
CA GLY A 251 6.85 7.33 -10.04
C GLY A 251 5.48 6.91 -9.50
N CYS A 252 4.42 7.21 -10.27
CA CYS A 252 3.04 6.99 -9.81
C CYS A 252 2.63 5.51 -9.77
N GLY A 253 3.45 4.59 -10.29
CA GLY A 253 3.14 3.17 -10.39
C GLY A 253 1.78 2.95 -11.05
N THR A 254 0.97 2.12 -10.44
CA THR A 254 -0.42 1.82 -10.87
C THR A 254 -1.41 2.96 -10.59
N GLY A 255 -0.96 4.15 -10.22
CA GLY A 255 -1.77 5.37 -10.12
C GLY A 255 -2.52 5.56 -8.81
N ARG A 256 -2.29 4.72 -7.79
CA ARG A 256 -3.02 4.83 -6.51
C ARG A 256 -2.81 6.18 -5.83
N GLU A 257 -1.57 6.70 -5.80
CA GLU A 257 -1.27 8.01 -5.22
C GLU A 257 -1.85 9.16 -6.06
N ALA A 258 -1.82 9.04 -7.40
CA ALA A 258 -2.41 10.02 -8.29
C ALA A 258 -3.94 10.10 -8.12
N ALA A 259 -4.61 8.95 -7.98
CA ALA A 259 -6.05 8.90 -7.69
C ALA A 259 -6.38 9.55 -6.34
N LEU A 260 -5.62 9.24 -5.28
CA LEU A 260 -5.78 9.88 -3.97
C LEU A 260 -5.58 11.40 -4.05
N ALA A 261 -4.54 11.85 -4.76
CA ALA A 261 -4.25 13.26 -4.95
C ALA A 261 -5.38 14.00 -5.69
N ALA A 262 -5.94 13.39 -6.74
CA ALA A 262 -7.00 13.99 -7.52
C ALA A 262 -8.33 14.14 -6.75
N HIS A 263 -8.63 13.23 -5.84
CA HIS A 263 -9.76 13.40 -4.91
C HIS A 263 -9.45 14.42 -3.81
N ARG A 264 -8.22 14.42 -3.31
CA ARG A 264 -7.82 15.30 -2.21
C ARG A 264 -7.68 16.75 -2.65
N TYR A 265 -7.19 17.00 -3.87
CA TYR A 265 -6.94 18.33 -4.44
C TYR A 265 -7.72 18.54 -5.74
N PRO A 266 -9.05 18.64 -5.67
CA PRO A 266 -9.90 18.63 -6.86
C PRO A 266 -9.66 19.82 -7.81
N GLN A 267 -8.94 20.85 -7.38
CA GLN A 267 -8.60 22.03 -8.19
C GLN A 267 -7.15 21.99 -8.73
N ALA A 268 -6.36 20.97 -8.38
CA ALA A 268 -4.99 20.85 -8.89
C ALA A 268 -4.97 20.30 -10.32
N ASN A 269 -3.95 20.70 -11.08
CA ASN A 269 -3.60 20.09 -12.36
C ASN A 269 -2.53 19.03 -12.10
N ILE A 270 -2.87 17.75 -12.25
CA ILE A 270 -1.98 16.64 -11.86
C ILE A 270 -1.33 16.06 -13.10
N THR A 271 0.00 16.04 -13.13
CA THR A 271 0.81 15.23 -14.03
C THR A 271 1.34 14.04 -13.24
N ALA A 272 1.17 12.82 -13.75
CA ALA A 272 1.64 11.59 -13.10
C ALA A 272 2.55 10.83 -14.07
N ILE A 273 3.77 10.56 -13.65
CA ILE A 273 4.77 9.88 -14.48
C ILE A 273 5.21 8.57 -13.85
N ASP A 274 5.48 7.58 -14.69
CA ASP A 274 6.11 6.32 -14.29
C ASP A 274 6.95 5.77 -15.45
N LEU A 275 7.97 4.99 -15.12
CA LEU A 275 8.84 4.36 -16.11
C LEU A 275 8.12 3.24 -16.87
N SER A 276 7.14 2.56 -16.23
CA SER A 276 6.41 1.42 -16.74
C SER A 276 5.16 1.83 -17.52
N GLU A 277 5.16 1.64 -18.84
CA GLU A 277 3.96 1.83 -19.68
C GLU A 277 2.78 0.96 -19.22
N THR A 278 3.07 -0.25 -18.73
CA THR A 278 2.03 -1.16 -18.19
C THR A 278 1.38 -0.58 -16.94
N SER A 279 2.19 -0.01 -16.04
CA SER A 279 1.69 0.67 -14.84
C SER A 279 0.85 1.89 -15.21
N ILE A 280 1.30 2.70 -16.17
CA ILE A 280 0.55 3.87 -16.68
C ILE A 280 -0.79 3.45 -17.31
N ALA A 281 -0.78 2.40 -18.14
CA ALA A 281 -2.04 1.90 -18.75
C ALA A 281 -3.03 1.41 -17.67
N TYR A 282 -2.52 0.70 -16.65
CA TYR A 282 -3.33 0.29 -15.51
C TYR A 282 -3.89 1.50 -14.73
N ALA A 283 -3.04 2.50 -14.46
CA ALA A 283 -3.42 3.72 -13.74
C ALA A 283 -4.52 4.50 -14.49
N ALA A 284 -4.35 4.69 -15.80
CA ALA A 284 -5.31 5.39 -16.65
C ALA A 284 -6.67 4.66 -16.68
N GLU A 285 -6.66 3.32 -16.77
CA GLU A 285 -7.89 2.51 -16.72
C GLU A 285 -8.60 2.66 -15.37
N ARG A 286 -7.87 2.54 -14.25
CA ARG A 286 -8.43 2.65 -12.89
C ARG A 286 -8.98 4.05 -12.58
N CYS A 287 -8.41 5.08 -13.17
CA CYS A 287 -8.83 6.47 -12.97
C CYS A 287 -9.83 6.98 -14.01
N ARG A 288 -10.30 6.12 -14.96
CA ARG A 288 -11.21 6.55 -16.03
C ARG A 288 -12.52 7.12 -15.50
N GLU A 289 -13.09 6.55 -14.45
CA GLU A 289 -14.42 6.85 -13.92
C GLU A 289 -14.37 7.38 -12.49
N GLY A 290 -13.48 8.25 -12.15
CA GLY A 290 -13.47 8.48 -10.74
C GLY A 290 -13.03 9.83 -10.20
N PRO A 291 -11.79 10.25 -10.34
CA PRO A 291 -11.34 11.41 -9.60
C PRO A 291 -11.86 12.73 -10.21
N PRO A 292 -12.20 13.72 -9.37
CA PRO A 292 -12.71 15.00 -9.83
C PRO A 292 -11.65 15.87 -10.52
N ALA A 293 -10.37 15.73 -10.17
CA ALA A 293 -9.27 16.42 -10.86
C ALA A 293 -8.78 15.59 -12.05
N ARG A 294 -8.43 16.31 -13.13
CA ARG A 294 -7.83 15.67 -14.32
C ARG A 294 -6.40 15.24 -14.01
N ILE A 295 -6.06 13.99 -14.41
CA ILE A 295 -4.70 13.45 -14.31
C ILE A 295 -4.15 13.25 -15.73
N ASP A 296 -2.98 13.82 -16.01
CA ASP A 296 -2.19 13.60 -17.23
C ASP A 296 -1.17 12.50 -16.94
N PHE A 297 -1.46 11.26 -17.37
CA PHE A 297 -0.59 10.10 -17.19
C PHE A 297 0.43 10.00 -18.31
N ARG A 298 1.72 9.84 -18.00
CA ARG A 298 2.80 9.71 -18.96
C ARG A 298 3.80 8.63 -18.59
N ALA A 299 4.11 7.74 -19.53
CA ALA A 299 5.26 6.85 -19.42
C ALA A 299 6.53 7.64 -19.67
N MET A 300 7.41 7.78 -18.65
CA MET A 300 8.59 8.63 -18.72
C MET A 300 9.62 8.24 -17.65
N ASP A 301 10.87 8.23 -18.02
CA ASP A 301 12.00 8.17 -17.09
C ASP A 301 12.09 9.48 -16.30
N LEU A 302 12.19 9.37 -14.96
CA LEU A 302 12.33 10.52 -14.06
C LEU A 302 13.56 11.37 -14.39
N GLY A 303 14.66 10.76 -14.87
CA GLY A 303 15.85 11.49 -15.30
C GLY A 303 15.59 12.46 -16.47
N ARG A 304 14.55 12.23 -17.25
CA ARG A 304 14.12 13.04 -18.40
C ARG A 304 13.00 14.02 -18.07
N ILE A 305 12.66 14.23 -16.81
CA ILE A 305 11.52 15.04 -16.35
C ILE A 305 11.49 16.46 -16.93
N ALA A 306 12.65 17.05 -17.22
CA ALA A 306 12.76 18.37 -17.83
C ALA A 306 12.12 18.46 -19.24
N GLU A 307 11.99 17.33 -19.93
CA GLU A 307 11.35 17.27 -21.26
C GLU A 307 9.85 17.54 -21.22
N LEU A 308 9.22 17.51 -20.03
CA LEU A 308 7.84 17.95 -19.87
C LEU A 308 7.64 19.44 -20.17
N GLY A 309 8.71 20.25 -20.08
CA GLY A 309 8.64 21.70 -20.27
C GLY A 309 7.69 22.40 -19.28
N LYS A 310 7.50 21.80 -18.10
CA LYS A 310 6.62 22.29 -17.02
C LYS A 310 7.39 22.45 -15.72
N SER A 311 6.93 23.38 -14.89
CA SER A 311 7.33 23.49 -13.49
C SER A 311 6.15 23.20 -12.58
N PHE A 312 6.45 22.76 -11.35
CA PHE A 312 5.46 22.28 -10.41
C PHE A 312 5.53 23.02 -9.07
N HIS A 313 4.36 23.32 -8.52
CA HIS A 313 4.22 23.91 -7.19
C HIS A 313 4.32 22.85 -6.09
N PHE A 314 3.89 21.63 -6.39
CA PHE A 314 3.95 20.49 -5.46
C PHE A 314 4.39 19.23 -6.19
N ILE A 315 5.37 18.51 -5.61
CA ILE A 315 5.86 17.23 -6.12
C ILE A 315 5.68 16.18 -5.04
N ALA A 316 4.95 15.10 -5.34
CA ALA A 316 4.92 13.87 -4.56
C ALA A 316 5.83 12.83 -5.21
N CYS A 317 6.79 12.30 -4.44
CA CYS A 317 7.71 11.25 -4.88
C CYS A 317 7.81 10.18 -3.78
N SER A 318 7.03 9.13 -3.94
CA SER A 318 6.82 8.12 -2.89
C SER A 318 7.28 6.75 -3.35
N GLY A 319 8.31 6.19 -2.71
CA GLY A 319 8.76 4.84 -3.03
C GLY A 319 9.55 4.74 -4.34
N VAL A 320 10.28 5.78 -4.75
CA VAL A 320 10.91 5.85 -6.08
C VAL A 320 12.41 6.07 -6.00
N LEU A 321 12.86 7.11 -5.30
CA LEU A 321 14.26 7.54 -5.33
C LEU A 321 15.25 6.42 -4.97
N HIS A 322 14.90 5.60 -4.00
CA HIS A 322 15.75 4.48 -3.55
C HIS A 322 15.81 3.30 -4.54
N HIS A 323 15.10 3.36 -5.66
CA HIS A 323 15.19 2.40 -6.76
C HIS A 323 15.96 2.95 -7.97
N LEU A 324 16.39 4.21 -7.92
CA LEU A 324 17.21 4.81 -8.97
C LEU A 324 18.68 4.40 -8.82
N PRO A 325 19.43 4.32 -9.92
CA PRO A 325 20.89 4.10 -9.88
C PRO A 325 21.63 5.13 -9.05
N ASP A 326 21.17 6.40 -9.10
CA ASP A 326 21.65 7.52 -8.30
C ASP A 326 20.44 8.29 -7.74
N PRO A 327 20.04 7.98 -6.48
CA PRO A 327 18.90 8.63 -5.83
C PRO A 327 19.00 10.15 -5.74
N GLU A 328 20.19 10.66 -5.44
CA GLU A 328 20.45 12.10 -5.29
C GLU A 328 20.38 12.83 -6.63
N ALA A 329 20.86 12.23 -7.73
CA ALA A 329 20.71 12.78 -9.07
C ALA A 329 19.23 12.81 -9.51
N GLY A 330 18.49 11.77 -9.20
CA GLY A 330 17.03 11.73 -9.42
C GLY A 330 16.30 12.81 -8.63
N TRP A 331 16.67 13.00 -7.37
CA TRP A 331 16.09 14.06 -6.54
C TRP A 331 16.44 15.45 -7.07
N ALA A 332 17.69 15.66 -7.51
CA ALA A 332 18.11 16.90 -8.17
C ALA A 332 17.30 17.17 -9.46
N ALA A 333 16.96 16.14 -10.24
CA ALA A 333 16.10 16.30 -11.40
C ALA A 333 14.70 16.83 -11.03
N LEU A 334 14.10 16.34 -9.96
CA LEU A 334 12.82 16.83 -9.44
C LEU A 334 12.92 18.29 -8.95
N VAL A 335 14.01 18.65 -8.25
CA VAL A 335 14.22 20.02 -7.75
C VAL A 335 14.38 21.04 -8.89
N ARG A 336 14.92 20.62 -10.05
CA ARG A 336 15.01 21.50 -11.22
C ARG A 336 13.64 21.93 -11.75
N VAL A 337 12.65 21.05 -11.69
CA VAL A 337 11.27 21.33 -12.14
C VAL A 337 10.35 21.80 -11.01
N LEU A 338 10.87 21.93 -9.79
CA LEU A 338 10.14 22.51 -8.66
C LEU A 338 10.25 24.03 -8.69
N GLU A 339 9.11 24.72 -8.63
CA GLU A 339 9.05 26.19 -8.57
C GLU A 339 9.75 26.73 -7.31
N PRO A 340 10.32 27.95 -7.35
CA PRO A 340 10.73 28.65 -6.13
C PRO A 340 9.55 28.77 -5.17
N GLY A 341 9.74 28.45 -3.89
CA GLY A 341 8.67 28.35 -2.90
C GLY A 341 7.87 27.04 -2.96
N GLY A 342 8.08 26.21 -3.99
CA GLY A 342 7.42 24.92 -4.16
C GLY A 342 7.79 23.91 -3.09
N VAL A 343 6.93 22.90 -2.90
CA VAL A 343 7.04 21.91 -1.83
C VAL A 343 7.12 20.50 -2.41
N MET A 344 7.89 19.64 -1.78
CA MET A 344 7.93 18.21 -2.08
C MET A 344 7.48 17.40 -0.87
N ARG A 345 6.76 16.30 -1.12
CA ARG A 345 6.56 15.19 -0.20
C ARG A 345 7.33 13.98 -0.72
N VAL A 346 8.29 13.53 0.08
CA VAL A 346 9.22 12.45 -0.30
C VAL A 346 9.05 11.27 0.62
N MET A 347 9.08 10.06 0.06
CA MET A 347 9.14 8.81 0.81
C MET A 347 10.29 7.95 0.30
N VAL A 348 11.22 7.60 1.21
CA VAL A 348 12.37 6.73 0.92
C VAL A 348 12.52 5.66 1.99
N TYR A 349 13.13 4.53 1.65
CA TYR A 349 13.37 3.45 2.61
C TYR A 349 14.25 3.91 3.76
N SER A 350 13.87 3.54 4.99
CA SER A 350 14.66 3.77 6.20
C SER A 350 15.71 2.67 6.36
N GLU A 351 16.98 3.05 6.33
CA GLU A 351 18.11 2.15 6.50
C GLU A 351 18.02 1.31 7.80
N PRO A 352 17.79 1.91 8.99
CA PRO A 352 17.71 1.14 10.23
C PRO A 352 16.47 0.25 10.29
N ALA A 353 15.31 0.75 9.80
CA ALA A 353 14.04 0.04 9.92
C ALA A 353 13.94 -1.18 8.99
N ARG A 354 14.75 -1.25 7.92
CA ARG A 354 14.72 -2.37 6.96
C ARG A 354 15.68 -3.52 7.30
N ALA A 355 16.28 -3.53 8.48
CA ALA A 355 17.24 -4.57 8.86
C ALA A 355 16.66 -6.00 8.78
N GLU A 356 15.41 -6.21 9.25
CA GLU A 356 14.73 -7.51 9.16
C GLU A 356 14.45 -7.92 7.72
N ILE A 357 14.07 -6.97 6.85
CA ILE A 357 13.82 -7.24 5.43
C ILE A 357 15.13 -7.63 4.74
N ARG A 358 16.23 -6.90 5.00
CA ARG A 358 17.56 -7.26 4.46
C ARG A 358 18.03 -8.64 4.94
N ALA A 359 17.77 -8.99 6.20
CA ALA A 359 18.05 -10.34 6.69
C ALA A 359 17.24 -11.41 5.94
N ALA A 360 15.96 -11.18 5.67
CA ALA A 360 15.13 -12.06 4.85
C ALA A 360 15.65 -12.15 3.41
N GLN A 361 15.99 -11.03 2.79
CA GLN A 361 16.58 -10.95 1.45
C GLN A 361 17.91 -11.76 1.37
N ALA A 362 18.73 -11.72 2.42
CA ALA A 362 19.98 -12.46 2.47
C ALA A 362 19.75 -14.00 2.45
N THR A 363 18.67 -14.51 3.03
CA THR A 363 18.29 -15.93 2.96
C THR A 363 17.84 -16.38 1.56
N LEU A 364 17.58 -15.44 0.68
CA LEU A 364 17.13 -15.67 -0.70
C LEU A 364 18.21 -15.32 -1.74
N ALA A 365 19.47 -15.11 -1.30
CA ALA A 365 20.55 -14.65 -2.17
C ALA A 365 20.82 -15.58 -3.37
N ASP A 366 20.61 -16.89 -3.21
CA ASP A 366 20.74 -17.90 -4.26
C ASP A 366 19.66 -17.81 -5.35
N LEU A 367 18.58 -17.12 -5.11
CA LEU A 367 17.52 -16.86 -6.08
C LEU A 367 17.83 -15.65 -6.98
N ARG A 368 18.72 -14.77 -6.52
CA ARG A 368 19.08 -13.57 -7.29
C ARG A 368 19.80 -13.95 -8.59
N GLY A 369 19.46 -13.23 -9.66
CA GLY A 369 20.03 -13.50 -11.00
C GLY A 369 19.35 -14.65 -11.76
N ARG A 370 18.41 -15.37 -11.14
CA ARG A 370 17.53 -16.30 -11.86
C ARG A 370 16.41 -15.51 -12.57
N PRO A 371 15.89 -16.00 -13.71
CA PRO A 371 14.71 -15.42 -14.34
C PRO A 371 13.54 -15.34 -13.33
N VAL A 372 12.92 -14.15 -13.20
CA VAL A 372 11.85 -13.94 -12.23
C VAL A 372 10.51 -14.26 -12.88
N ASP A 373 9.92 -15.34 -12.42
CA ASP A 373 8.57 -15.78 -12.76
C ASP A 373 7.74 -16.08 -11.50
N GLY A 374 6.50 -16.50 -11.69
CA GLY A 374 5.62 -16.79 -10.55
C GLY A 374 6.11 -17.98 -9.70
N ASP A 375 6.84 -18.94 -10.27
CA ASP A 375 7.36 -20.10 -9.53
C ASP A 375 8.55 -19.68 -8.65
N LEU A 376 9.46 -18.85 -9.17
CA LEU A 376 10.56 -18.28 -8.36
C LEU A 376 10.02 -17.44 -7.19
N LEU A 377 9.01 -16.61 -7.44
CA LEU A 377 8.41 -15.76 -6.38
C LEU A 377 7.71 -16.61 -5.32
N ARG A 378 7.00 -17.69 -5.72
CA ARG A 378 6.43 -18.68 -4.78
C ARG A 378 7.52 -19.43 -4.03
N GLU A 379 8.63 -19.82 -4.69
CA GLU A 379 9.79 -20.42 -4.03
C GLU A 379 10.35 -19.50 -2.95
N ALA A 380 10.59 -18.23 -3.26
CA ALA A 380 11.06 -17.25 -2.30
C ALA A 380 10.11 -17.15 -1.09
N ARG A 381 8.80 -17.06 -1.36
CA ARG A 381 7.78 -16.99 -0.32
C ARG A 381 7.71 -18.27 0.52
N SER A 382 7.82 -19.45 -0.07
CA SER A 382 7.75 -20.74 0.60
C SER A 382 8.83 -20.92 1.67
N ARG A 383 10.01 -20.34 1.45
CA ARG A 383 11.12 -20.38 2.40
C ARG A 383 10.87 -19.54 3.65
N LEU A 384 9.95 -18.57 3.60
CA LEU A 384 9.66 -17.63 4.68
C LEU A 384 8.31 -17.87 5.35
N ILE A 385 7.32 -18.47 4.65
CA ILE A 385 5.92 -18.51 5.15
C ILE A 385 5.75 -19.31 6.44
N ALA A 386 6.62 -20.27 6.73
CA ALA A 386 6.54 -21.07 7.95
C ALA A 386 6.82 -20.23 9.21
N ALA A 387 7.81 -19.32 9.11
CA ALA A 387 8.21 -18.42 10.19
C ALA A 387 8.74 -17.09 9.60
N PRO A 388 7.88 -16.24 9.03
CA PRO A 388 8.31 -14.99 8.46
C PRO A 388 8.78 -14.03 9.55
N PRO A 389 9.82 -13.19 9.29
CA PRO A 389 10.14 -12.08 10.18
C PRO A 389 8.94 -11.16 10.35
N ALA A 390 8.78 -10.57 11.53
CA ALA A 390 7.59 -9.79 11.88
C ALA A 390 7.30 -8.63 10.90
N LEU A 391 8.36 -7.94 10.46
CA LEU A 391 8.22 -6.85 9.50
C LEU A 391 7.81 -7.35 8.09
N VAL A 392 8.23 -8.55 7.70
CA VAL A 392 7.84 -9.18 6.45
C VAL A 392 6.38 -9.65 6.53
N GLU A 393 6.01 -10.38 7.60
CA GLU A 393 4.63 -10.84 7.81
C GLU A 393 3.63 -9.68 7.92
N GLY A 394 4.04 -8.59 8.56
CA GLY A 394 3.24 -7.36 8.71
C GLY A 394 3.12 -6.52 7.44
N SER A 395 3.90 -6.82 6.38
CA SER A 395 3.76 -6.16 5.09
C SER A 395 2.66 -6.80 4.25
N ILE A 396 1.76 -6.00 3.70
CA ILE A 396 0.77 -6.48 2.73
C ILE A 396 1.43 -7.07 1.47
N ASP A 397 2.65 -6.66 1.17
CA ASP A 397 3.44 -7.10 0.02
C ASP A 397 3.78 -8.60 0.10
N PHE A 398 3.94 -9.13 1.30
CA PHE A 398 4.22 -10.56 1.50
C PHE A 398 3.10 -11.48 0.98
N TYR A 399 1.91 -10.95 0.76
CA TYR A 399 0.73 -11.71 0.37
C TYR A 399 0.39 -11.64 -1.13
N THR A 400 1.23 -10.97 -1.93
CA THR A 400 1.06 -10.89 -3.40
C THR A 400 2.36 -11.17 -4.12
N LEU A 401 2.34 -11.76 -5.33
CA LEU A 401 3.59 -12.01 -6.08
C LEU A 401 4.30 -10.72 -6.47
N GLN A 402 3.57 -9.70 -6.92
CA GLN A 402 4.15 -8.40 -7.21
C GLN A 402 4.77 -7.74 -5.98
N GLY A 403 4.14 -7.89 -4.82
CA GLY A 403 4.68 -7.39 -3.55
C GLY A 403 5.90 -8.19 -3.07
N ILE A 404 5.91 -9.52 -3.21
CA ILE A 404 7.08 -10.36 -2.93
C ILE A 404 8.27 -9.94 -3.80
N HIS A 405 8.04 -9.68 -5.09
CA HIS A 405 9.10 -9.19 -5.97
C HIS A 405 9.65 -7.86 -5.46
N ASP A 406 8.78 -6.89 -5.18
CA ASP A 406 9.15 -5.57 -4.69
C ASP A 406 9.86 -5.61 -3.33
N LEU A 407 9.35 -6.41 -2.38
CA LEU A 407 9.85 -6.47 -1.00
C LEU A 407 11.16 -7.23 -0.87
N LEU A 408 11.29 -8.37 -1.57
CA LEU A 408 12.34 -9.36 -1.29
C LEU A 408 13.34 -9.58 -2.43
N LEU A 409 12.94 -9.39 -3.68
CA LEU A 409 13.75 -9.72 -4.87
C LEU A 409 13.90 -8.52 -5.82
N HIS A 410 13.67 -7.28 -5.33
CA HIS A 410 13.84 -6.08 -6.16
C HIS A 410 15.27 -6.04 -6.73
N PRO A 411 15.43 -5.74 -8.04
CA PRO A 411 16.75 -5.76 -8.69
C PRO A 411 17.71 -4.70 -8.15
N HIS A 412 17.20 -3.56 -7.70
CA HIS A 412 17.98 -2.47 -7.12
C HIS A 412 17.23 -1.78 -5.99
N GLU A 413 17.85 -1.72 -4.82
CA GLU A 413 17.30 -1.06 -3.64
C GLU A 413 18.41 -0.35 -2.89
N ASP A 414 18.20 0.93 -2.62
CA ASP A 414 19.01 1.76 -1.73
C ASP A 414 18.16 2.17 -0.50
N SER A 415 18.79 2.77 0.50
CA SER A 415 18.11 3.22 1.71
C SER A 415 18.77 4.46 2.30
N PHE A 416 18.02 5.19 3.11
CA PHE A 416 18.43 6.45 3.71
C PHE A 416 18.36 6.35 5.23
N ASP A 417 19.35 6.95 5.89
CA ASP A 417 19.27 7.37 7.29
C ASP A 417 18.96 8.88 7.36
N VAL A 418 18.59 9.37 8.55
CA VAL A 418 18.30 10.80 8.72
C VAL A 418 19.51 11.69 8.37
N PRO A 419 20.76 11.36 8.71
CA PRO A 419 21.93 12.11 8.28
C PRO A 419 22.08 12.21 6.74
N ARG A 420 21.81 11.14 5.98
CA ARG A 420 21.86 11.17 4.51
C ARG A 420 20.77 12.08 3.94
N ILE A 421 19.55 12.02 4.50
CA ILE A 421 18.47 12.95 4.14
C ILE A 421 18.92 14.40 4.36
N GLY A 422 19.55 14.69 5.51
CA GLY A 422 20.05 16.02 5.82
C GLY A 422 21.10 16.52 4.83
N ARG A 423 22.06 15.68 4.46
CA ARG A 423 23.07 16.02 3.44
C ARG A 423 22.43 16.27 2.06
N ALA A 424 21.47 15.45 1.66
CA ALA A 424 20.77 15.60 0.39
C ALA A 424 19.94 16.91 0.37
N LEU A 425 19.19 17.22 1.42
CA LEU A 425 18.45 18.48 1.55
C LEU A 425 19.41 19.69 1.44
N ALA A 426 20.51 19.67 2.17
CA ALA A 426 21.50 20.77 2.15
C ALA A 426 22.13 20.95 0.76
N SER A 427 22.54 19.86 0.10
CA SER A 427 23.15 19.91 -1.24
C SER A 427 22.19 20.39 -2.32
N LEU A 428 20.89 20.12 -2.16
CA LEU A 428 19.82 20.52 -3.08
C LEU A 428 19.20 21.88 -2.74
N GLY A 429 19.66 22.53 -1.67
CA GLY A 429 19.12 23.80 -1.21
C GLY A 429 17.67 23.73 -0.75
N LEU A 430 17.28 22.60 -0.18
CA LEU A 430 15.92 22.36 0.34
C LEU A 430 15.85 22.55 1.85
N GLU A 431 14.74 23.09 2.33
CA GLU A 431 14.40 23.22 3.75
C GLU A 431 13.48 22.07 4.20
N LEU A 432 13.83 21.35 5.27
CA LEU A 432 12.91 20.39 5.90
C LEU A 432 11.72 21.13 6.50
N LEU A 433 10.51 20.74 6.16
CA LEU A 433 9.28 21.24 6.79
C LEU A 433 8.84 20.38 7.98
N ALA A 434 8.70 19.08 7.76
CA ALA A 434 8.32 18.13 8.80
C ALA A 434 8.55 16.68 8.36
N PHE A 435 8.73 15.77 9.31
CA PHE A 435 8.49 14.34 9.09
C PHE A 435 7.00 14.00 9.25
N ASP A 436 6.48 13.16 8.37
CA ASP A 436 5.16 12.54 8.50
C ASP A 436 5.31 11.27 9.33
N LEU A 437 5.06 11.40 10.63
CA LEU A 437 5.34 10.35 11.60
C LEU A 437 4.23 9.30 11.64
N PRO A 438 4.57 8.01 11.76
CA PRO A 438 3.60 6.92 11.75
C PRO A 438 2.70 6.90 13.01
N SER A 439 3.10 7.59 14.09
CA SER A 439 2.33 7.59 15.33
C SER A 439 2.44 8.92 16.09
N SER A 440 1.40 9.21 16.86
CA SER A 440 1.42 10.33 17.81
C SER A 440 2.44 10.13 18.95
N ALA A 441 2.75 8.88 19.29
CA ALA A 441 3.75 8.54 20.32
C ALA A 441 5.15 8.98 19.90
N ALA A 442 5.55 8.77 18.62
CA ALA A 442 6.82 9.25 18.09
C ALA A 442 6.95 10.77 18.21
N ARG A 443 5.87 11.50 17.88
CA ARG A 443 5.80 12.96 18.03
C ARG A 443 5.91 13.41 19.49
N ALA A 444 5.17 12.74 20.39
CA ALA A 444 5.20 13.03 21.81
C ALA A 444 6.59 12.80 22.40
N ARG A 445 7.24 11.69 22.03
CA ARG A 445 8.59 11.35 22.46
C ARG A 445 9.60 12.42 22.02
N TYR A 446 9.56 12.82 20.74
CA TYR A 446 10.46 13.87 20.25
C TYR A 446 10.29 15.17 21.04
N ARG A 447 9.06 15.64 21.25
CA ARG A 447 8.78 16.88 22.00
C ARG A 447 9.23 16.82 23.45
N GLN A 448 9.14 15.66 24.07
CA GLN A 448 9.61 15.45 25.43
C GLN A 448 11.14 15.53 25.52
N ASP A 449 11.83 14.92 24.57
CA ASP A 449 13.29 14.85 24.58
C ASP A 449 13.94 16.14 24.04
N HIS A 450 13.24 16.88 23.17
CA HIS A 450 13.71 18.09 22.49
C HIS A 450 12.71 19.28 22.59
N PRO A 451 12.42 19.77 23.81
CA PRO A 451 11.44 20.85 24.00
C PRO A 451 11.88 22.20 23.37
N GLN A 452 13.17 22.36 23.09
CA GLN A 452 13.75 23.55 22.43
C GLN A 452 13.48 23.59 20.92
N ASP A 453 13.09 22.47 20.30
CA ASP A 453 12.69 22.38 18.89
C ASP A 453 11.20 22.02 18.75
N PRO A 454 10.29 22.97 19.00
CA PRO A 454 8.84 22.71 18.86
C PRO A 454 8.41 22.43 17.42
N ALA A 455 9.20 22.87 16.44
CA ALA A 455 8.98 22.62 15.01
C ALA A 455 9.40 21.23 14.58
N MET A 456 10.15 20.50 15.39
CA MET A 456 10.65 19.13 15.13
C MET A 456 11.45 19.04 13.82
N ARG A 457 12.44 19.94 13.63
CA ARG A 457 13.25 20.06 12.42
C ARG A 457 14.71 19.80 12.61
N ASP A 458 15.16 19.65 13.84
CA ASP A 458 16.53 19.33 14.18
C ASP A 458 16.83 17.90 13.70
N LEU A 459 17.59 17.81 12.59
CA LEU A 459 17.95 16.53 11.96
C LEU A 459 18.91 15.73 12.84
N ASP A 460 19.75 16.38 13.66
CA ASP A 460 20.66 15.68 14.58
C ASP A 460 19.86 15.02 15.71
N ALA A 461 18.84 15.71 16.22
CA ALA A 461 17.91 15.17 17.20
C ALA A 461 17.11 13.97 16.62
N TRP A 462 16.60 14.08 15.40
CA TRP A 462 15.95 12.96 14.72
C TRP A 462 16.90 11.78 14.48
N ALA A 463 18.14 12.05 14.05
CA ALA A 463 19.16 11.02 13.87
C ALA A 463 19.51 10.29 15.17
N ALA A 464 19.58 11.01 16.29
CA ALA A 464 19.79 10.42 17.60
C ALA A 464 18.63 9.52 18.03
N LEU A 465 17.39 9.97 17.78
CA LEU A 465 16.18 9.21 18.10
C LEU A 465 16.04 7.97 17.21
N GLU A 466 16.37 8.06 15.94
CA GLU A 466 16.37 6.93 15.00
C GLU A 466 17.37 5.84 15.42
N ARG A 467 18.59 6.21 15.83
CA ARG A 467 19.61 5.26 16.32
C ARG A 467 19.14 4.49 17.55
N THR A 468 18.39 5.14 18.45
CA THR A 468 17.88 4.49 19.67
C THR A 468 16.56 3.75 19.44
N THR A 469 15.86 4.05 18.36
CA THR A 469 14.56 3.47 18.02
C THR A 469 14.51 3.20 16.51
N PRO A 470 15.16 2.13 16.01
CA PRO A 470 15.27 1.84 14.57
C PRO A 470 13.91 1.74 13.86
N SER A 471 12.86 1.29 14.58
CA SER A 471 11.48 1.17 14.04
C SER A 471 10.69 2.48 14.04
N LEU A 472 11.30 3.61 14.44
CA LEU A 472 10.62 4.91 14.61
C LEU A 472 9.83 5.31 13.35
N PHE A 473 10.45 5.18 12.18
CA PHE A 473 9.86 5.50 10.89
C PHE A 473 9.20 4.28 10.21
N ARG A 474 9.07 3.15 10.92
CA ARG A 474 8.70 1.85 10.36
C ARG A 474 9.65 1.47 9.23
N SER A 475 9.14 1.29 7.98
CA SER A 475 9.98 0.90 6.84
C SER A 475 10.45 2.09 6.00
N MET A 476 9.85 3.28 6.15
CA MET A 476 10.10 4.43 5.27
C MET A 476 10.12 5.75 6.02
N HIS A 477 11.09 6.60 5.68
CA HIS A 477 11.03 8.02 5.99
C HIS A 477 10.00 8.68 5.06
N LYS A 478 9.08 9.44 5.66
CA LYS A 478 8.11 10.27 4.96
C LYS A 478 8.31 11.68 5.46
N PHE A 479 8.59 12.60 4.56
CA PHE A 479 8.85 13.99 4.96
C PHE A 479 8.47 14.98 3.89
N TRP A 480 8.32 16.22 4.35
CA TRP A 480 8.02 17.38 3.54
C TRP A 480 9.23 18.30 3.51
N CYS A 481 9.57 18.80 2.34
CA CYS A 481 10.63 19.80 2.17
C CYS A 481 10.20 20.88 1.17
N ARG A 482 10.86 22.02 1.23
CA ARG A 482 10.54 23.22 0.42
C ARG A 482 11.80 23.74 -0.27
N LYS A 483 11.65 24.16 -1.52
CA LYS A 483 12.62 25.00 -2.21
C LYS A 483 12.39 26.45 -1.78
N PRO A 484 13.39 27.17 -1.23
CA PRO A 484 13.23 28.57 -0.87
C PRO A 484 12.71 29.41 -2.03
N ALA A 485 11.95 30.46 -1.68
CA ALA A 485 11.43 31.39 -2.69
C ALA A 485 12.49 32.43 -3.04
N GLY A 486 13.61 32.17 -3.47
CA GLY A 486 14.73 33.05 -3.86
C GLY A 486 14.82 34.40 -3.11
#